data_76be75959049b4b69a1b9153df458d4d
#
_entry.id   76be75959049b4b69a1b9153df458d4d
#
_cell.length_a   1.000
_cell.length_b   1.000
_cell.length_c   1.000
_cell.angle_alpha   90.00
_cell.angle_beta   90.00
_cell.angle_gamma   90.00
#
_symmetry.space_group_name_H-M   'P 1'
#
loop_
_entity.id
_entity.type
_entity.pdbx_description
1 polymer ?
#
loop_
_entity_poly.entity_id
_entity_poly.type
_entity_poly.pdbx_seq_one_letter_code
_entity_poly.pdbx_strand_id
1 'polypeptide(L)'
;MDYSQRTERSRPLSDNRRSSRSRVGGSYRSGRQSGGNRYELKSRNIRFRGKGSSVKTRFADLNLRQIMFIVLGVVLAILVIFLVSSCVRSCKSNKPETSEIDARVAAGVSDDLVGAFTPVLDQAEALQWIAAHANEYPNEDLPRLALSEPAAIAFVRAYPEMSKTGSAFDGSVSRGEAPQLYTWDEHWGAVDYDGSALAVTGSGPTALAMAYMGITGKTDRTPADLAKMATDKQMAGGESHTTAEFFTSIEKELGLYVHHYEPDGDTITEVLDSGTFVLVEVRADTLTPEAHWVIVAYENENGSVRVYDPTSVSVSTRPWDPKTIASAAITMYAVSASESE
;
A
#
# COMPACT_ATOMS: atom_id res chain seq x y z
N MET A 1 31.90 -16.87 59.68
CA MET A 1 31.97 -18.23 59.13
C MET A 1 31.65 -18.02 57.66
N ASP A 2 32.51 -17.60 56.83
CA ASP A 2 33.76 -18.07 56.26
C ASP A 2 33.58 -19.30 55.37
N TYR A 3 34.25 -19.15 54.25
CA TYR A 3 34.61 -20.01 53.13
C TYR A 3 33.74 -19.89 51.88
N SER A 4 34.21 -19.11 50.91
CA SER A 4 35.43 -19.16 50.07
C SER A 4 35.30 -20.10 48.86
N GLN A 5 35.29 -19.45 47.67
CA GLN A 5 36.15 -19.66 46.50
C GLN A 5 36.39 -21.07 45.93
N ARG A 6 36.21 -21.16 44.62
CA ARG A 6 37.13 -21.68 43.60
C ARG A 6 36.56 -21.47 42.22
N THR A 7 37.02 -20.56 41.40
CA THR A 7 38.16 -20.45 40.47
C THR A 7 38.57 -21.74 39.74
N GLU A 8 38.64 -21.56 38.47
CA GLU A 8 39.66 -21.83 37.46
C GLU A 8 39.24 -22.70 36.31
N ARG A 9 39.38 -22.10 35.14
CA ARG A 9 40.36 -22.31 34.02
C ARG A 9 40.02 -23.53 33.16
N SER A 10 40.11 -23.56 31.87
CA SER A 10 41.04 -22.93 30.91
C SER A 10 40.59 -23.27 29.48
N ARG A 11 40.89 -22.44 28.53
CA ARG A 11 41.12 -22.75 27.11
C ARG A 11 42.36 -23.66 26.98
N PRO A 12 42.69 -24.32 25.79
CA PRO A 12 42.87 -23.64 24.51
C PRO A 12 42.61 -24.49 23.25
N LEU A 13 42.44 -23.78 22.12
CA LEU A 13 43.06 -23.87 20.80
C LEU A 13 43.59 -25.24 20.29
N SER A 14 43.16 -25.64 19.11
CA SER A 14 44.09 -26.19 18.12
C SER A 14 43.68 -25.80 16.69
N ASP A 15 44.57 -25.03 16.11
CA ASP A 15 44.83 -24.85 14.69
C ASP A 15 45.02 -26.19 13.98
N ASN A 16 44.56 -26.31 12.75
CA ASN A 16 45.29 -27.06 11.76
C ASN A 16 45.10 -26.52 10.34
N ARG A 17 46.13 -25.82 9.88
CA ARG A 17 46.45 -25.52 8.48
C ARG A 17 46.88 -26.77 7.73
N ARG A 18 46.55 -26.86 6.49
CA ARG A 18 47.39 -27.28 5.33
C ARG A 18 46.49 -27.23 4.07
N SER A 19 46.65 -26.25 3.18
CA SER A 19 47.69 -26.06 2.16
C SER A 19 47.91 -27.30 1.27
N SER A 20 47.43 -27.23 0.05
CA SER A 20 48.24 -27.68 -1.08
C SER A 20 47.82 -26.93 -2.35
N ARG A 21 48.79 -26.24 -2.87
CA ARG A 21 48.90 -25.70 -4.22
C ARG A 21 49.12 -26.87 -5.21
N SER A 22 48.55 -26.74 -6.40
CA SER A 22 49.31 -27.09 -7.60
C SER A 22 48.84 -26.25 -8.79
N ARG A 23 49.80 -25.50 -9.29
CA ARG A 23 49.84 -24.88 -10.59
C ARG A 23 50.25 -25.93 -11.65
N VAL A 24 49.66 -25.87 -12.80
CA VAL A 24 50.24 -26.10 -14.14
C VAL A 24 49.34 -25.38 -15.11
N GLY A 25 49.60 -24.35 -15.88
CA GLY A 25 50.81 -24.04 -16.61
C GLY A 25 50.76 -24.71 -17.98
N GLY A 26 50.19 -24.04 -18.99
CA GLY A 26 50.15 -24.55 -20.34
C GLY A 26 49.71 -23.47 -21.32
N SER A 27 50.67 -22.61 -21.67
CA SER A 27 50.62 -21.71 -22.81
C SER A 27 50.88 -22.53 -24.10
N TYR A 28 50.02 -22.41 -25.11
CA TYR A 28 50.44 -22.58 -26.51
C TYR A 28 49.81 -21.55 -27.44
N ARG A 29 50.66 -21.08 -28.21
CA ARG A 29 50.70 -19.98 -29.16
C ARG A 29 50.12 -20.40 -30.50
N SER A 30 49.47 -19.41 -31.18
CA SER A 30 49.60 -19.11 -32.58
C SER A 30 49.07 -20.14 -33.62
N GLY A 31 48.11 -19.72 -34.38
CA GLY A 31 47.71 -20.34 -35.64
C GLY A 31 46.70 -19.45 -36.40
N ARG A 32 47.25 -18.58 -37.20
CA ARG A 32 46.59 -17.72 -38.19
C ARG A 32 46.12 -18.56 -39.35
N GLN A 33 44.86 -18.47 -39.78
CA GLN A 33 44.38 -18.58 -41.18
C GLN A 33 42.89 -18.27 -41.16
N SER A 34 42.48 -17.13 -41.67
CA SER A 34 42.09 -16.77 -43.02
C SER A 34 41.17 -17.83 -43.66
N GLY A 35 39.89 -17.55 -43.68
CA GLY A 35 38.89 -18.29 -44.44
C GLY A 35 37.60 -17.49 -44.47
N GLY A 36 37.61 -16.40 -45.26
CA GLY A 36 36.41 -15.65 -45.55
C GLY A 36 35.52 -16.41 -46.53
N ASN A 37 34.41 -16.90 -46.14
CA ASN A 37 33.35 -17.28 -47.06
C ASN A 37 32.43 -16.06 -47.30
N ARG A 38 32.83 -15.31 -48.33
CA ARG A 38 31.93 -14.43 -49.04
C ARG A 38 30.94 -15.27 -49.80
N TYR A 39 29.72 -15.34 -49.39
CA TYR A 39 28.65 -15.79 -50.26
C TYR A 39 28.33 -14.64 -51.23
N GLU A 40 28.89 -14.74 -52.44
CA GLU A 40 28.45 -13.95 -53.56
C GLU A 40 27.02 -14.37 -53.93
N LEU A 41 26.08 -13.48 -53.66
CA LEU A 41 24.75 -13.56 -54.25
C LEU A 41 24.86 -13.28 -55.76
N LYS A 42 24.89 -14.33 -56.56
CA LYS A 42 24.68 -14.23 -57.98
C LYS A 42 23.32 -13.64 -58.28
N SER A 43 23.28 -12.41 -58.69
CA SER A 43 22.08 -11.77 -59.26
C SER A 43 21.70 -12.55 -60.53
N ARG A 44 20.64 -13.34 -60.41
CA ARG A 44 19.97 -13.90 -61.58
C ARG A 44 19.19 -12.77 -62.23
N ASN A 45 19.70 -12.28 -63.36
CA ASN A 45 18.92 -11.45 -64.28
C ASN A 45 17.75 -12.27 -64.83
N ILE A 46 16.61 -12.19 -64.20
CA ILE A 46 15.36 -12.67 -64.77
C ILE A 46 14.87 -11.62 -65.75
N ARG A 47 15.14 -11.83 -67.02
CA ARG A 47 14.50 -11.09 -68.09
C ARG A 47 13.03 -11.49 -68.15
N PHE A 48 12.17 -10.68 -67.60
CA PHE A 48 10.73 -10.75 -67.87
C PHE A 48 10.54 -10.34 -69.34
N ARG A 49 10.28 -11.33 -70.19
CA ARG A 49 9.80 -11.11 -71.53
C ARG A 49 8.29 -10.76 -71.40
N GLY A 50 8.01 -9.49 -71.23
CA GLY A 50 6.64 -8.97 -71.22
C GLY A 50 6.00 -9.20 -72.57
N LYS A 51 5.06 -10.17 -72.56
CA LYS A 51 4.08 -10.26 -73.64
C LYS A 51 3.04 -9.20 -73.34
N GLY A 52 3.14 -8.05 -73.99
CA GLY A 52 2.16 -6.99 -73.88
C GLY A 52 0.78 -7.48 -74.35
N SER A 53 -0.06 -7.84 -73.41
CA SER A 53 -1.49 -7.87 -73.67
C SER A 53 -2.04 -6.49 -73.31
N SER A 54 -2.29 -5.66 -74.27
CA SER A 54 -3.05 -4.45 -74.09
C SER A 54 -4.47 -4.84 -73.69
N VAL A 55 -4.73 -4.76 -72.39
CA VAL A 55 -6.09 -4.81 -71.88
C VAL A 55 -6.75 -3.47 -72.22
N LYS A 56 -7.31 -3.39 -73.39
CA LYS A 56 -8.28 -2.34 -73.73
C LYS A 56 -9.48 -2.59 -72.85
N THR A 57 -9.58 -1.87 -71.74
CA THR A 57 -10.78 -1.81 -70.91
C THR A 57 -11.94 -1.25 -71.72
N ARG A 58 -12.81 -2.14 -72.18
CA ARG A 58 -14.10 -1.77 -72.78
C ARG A 58 -15.02 -1.23 -71.72
N PHE A 59 -14.98 0.06 -71.45
CA PHE A 59 -15.97 0.76 -70.60
C PHE A 59 -17.21 1.25 -71.40
N ALA A 60 -17.39 0.71 -72.61
CA ALA A 60 -18.38 1.29 -73.55
C ALA A 60 -19.80 0.66 -73.45
N ASP A 61 -20.05 -0.41 -72.68
CA ASP A 61 -21.38 -1.07 -72.65
C ASP A 61 -21.86 -1.43 -71.24
N LEU A 62 -21.49 -0.65 -70.25
CA LEU A 62 -22.08 -0.84 -68.92
C LEU A 62 -23.43 -0.15 -68.81
N ASN A 63 -24.52 -0.96 -68.66
CA ASN A 63 -25.83 -0.46 -68.40
C ASN A 63 -25.83 0.37 -67.09
N LEU A 64 -26.56 1.47 -67.04
CA LEU A 64 -26.67 2.39 -65.89
C LEU A 64 -26.85 1.63 -64.55
N ARG A 65 -27.58 0.51 -64.58
CA ARG A 65 -27.71 -0.40 -63.40
C ARG A 65 -26.40 -1.06 -62.97
N GLN A 66 -25.54 -1.45 -63.91
CA GLN A 66 -24.22 -2.07 -63.58
C GLN A 66 -23.25 -1.04 -62.99
N ILE A 67 -23.29 0.18 -63.52
CA ILE A 67 -22.50 1.31 -62.98
C ILE A 67 -22.95 1.60 -61.54
N MET A 68 -24.26 1.60 -61.29
CA MET A 68 -24.84 1.83 -59.95
C MET A 68 -24.41 0.74 -58.97
N PHE A 69 -24.38 -0.54 -59.36
CA PHE A 69 -23.89 -1.63 -58.49
C PHE A 69 -22.40 -1.57 -58.23
N ILE A 70 -21.58 -1.14 -59.21
CA ILE A 70 -20.14 -0.96 -59.00
C ILE A 70 -19.90 0.20 -58.06
N VAL A 71 -20.56 1.34 -58.20
CA VAL A 71 -20.45 2.50 -57.32
C VAL A 71 -20.94 2.15 -55.91
N LEU A 72 -22.05 1.42 -55.79
CA LEU A 72 -22.56 0.96 -54.50
C LEU A 72 -21.56 0.01 -53.82
N GLY A 73 -20.95 -0.93 -54.57
CA GLY A 73 -19.92 -1.84 -54.06
C GLY A 73 -18.68 -1.10 -53.59
N VAL A 74 -18.23 -0.09 -54.31
CA VAL A 74 -17.07 0.75 -53.91
C VAL A 74 -17.38 1.57 -52.66
N VAL A 75 -18.59 2.18 -52.60
CA VAL A 75 -19.02 2.93 -51.41
C VAL A 75 -19.12 2.00 -50.18
N LEU A 76 -19.68 0.80 -50.37
CA LEU A 76 -19.75 -0.19 -49.29
C LEU A 76 -18.36 -0.67 -48.83
N ALA A 77 -17.46 -0.88 -49.78
CA ALA A 77 -16.05 -1.23 -49.43
C ALA A 77 -15.34 -0.11 -48.67
N ILE A 78 -15.54 1.16 -49.06
CA ILE A 78 -15.02 2.34 -48.36
C ILE A 78 -15.62 2.45 -46.97
N LEU A 79 -16.93 2.21 -46.82
CA LEU A 79 -17.62 2.19 -45.53
C LEU A 79 -17.08 1.09 -44.61
N VAL A 80 -16.85 -0.12 -45.13
CA VAL A 80 -16.27 -1.23 -44.37
C VAL A 80 -14.82 -0.91 -43.96
N ILE A 81 -14.04 -0.31 -44.87
CA ILE A 81 -12.66 0.12 -44.54
C ILE A 81 -12.70 1.22 -43.46
N PHE A 82 -13.66 2.14 -43.54
CA PHE A 82 -13.83 3.19 -42.53
C PHE A 82 -14.25 2.61 -41.15
N LEU A 83 -15.17 1.64 -41.15
CA LEU A 83 -15.61 0.96 -39.93
C LEU A 83 -14.47 0.12 -39.31
N VAL A 84 -13.73 -0.63 -40.13
CA VAL A 84 -12.59 -1.40 -39.67
C VAL A 84 -11.47 -0.46 -39.19
N SER A 85 -11.21 0.64 -39.89
CA SER A 85 -10.22 1.65 -39.47
C SER A 85 -10.65 2.40 -38.18
N SER A 86 -11.96 2.62 -37.98
CA SER A 86 -12.49 3.16 -36.73
C SER A 86 -12.39 2.17 -35.59
N CYS A 87 -12.65 0.88 -35.80
CA CYS A 87 -12.43 -0.16 -34.81
C CYS A 87 -10.95 -0.34 -34.44
N VAL A 88 -10.03 -0.25 -35.42
CA VAL A 88 -8.58 -0.33 -35.17
C VAL A 88 -8.07 0.91 -34.44
N ARG A 89 -8.68 2.09 -34.65
CA ARG A 89 -8.37 3.30 -33.86
C ARG A 89 -8.95 3.26 -32.44
N SER A 90 -10.03 2.51 -32.22
CA SER A 90 -10.60 2.31 -30.87
C SER A 90 -9.86 1.24 -30.05
N CYS A 91 -9.04 0.40 -30.68
CA CYS A 91 -8.07 -0.47 -30.04
C CYS A 91 -6.70 0.24 -29.97
N LYS A 92 -6.65 1.50 -29.51
CA LYS A 92 -5.48 1.95 -28.77
C LYS A 92 -5.47 1.04 -27.53
N SER A 93 -4.59 0.05 -27.53
CA SER A 93 -4.20 -0.58 -26.27
C SER A 93 -3.86 0.58 -25.35
N ASN A 94 -4.64 0.78 -24.31
CA ASN A 94 -4.23 1.56 -23.16
C ASN A 94 -3.04 0.82 -22.57
N LYS A 95 -1.86 0.99 -23.17
CA LYS A 95 -0.64 0.86 -22.40
C LYS A 95 -0.74 2.00 -21.41
N PRO A 96 -0.75 1.73 -20.10
CA PRO A 96 -0.68 2.80 -19.13
C PRO A 96 0.50 3.68 -19.50
N GLU A 97 0.27 5.00 -19.57
CA GLU A 97 1.38 5.93 -19.75
C GLU A 97 2.29 5.74 -18.54
N THR A 98 3.58 5.59 -18.80
CA THR A 98 4.59 5.32 -17.76
C THR A 98 5.41 6.56 -17.48
N SER A 99 5.97 6.66 -16.28
CA SER A 99 6.88 7.74 -15.87
C SER A 99 8.11 7.76 -16.76
N GLU A 100 8.66 8.96 -17.04
CA GLU A 100 9.94 9.15 -17.73
C GLU A 100 11.13 8.72 -16.87
N ILE A 101 10.99 8.71 -15.54
CA ILE A 101 12.04 8.34 -14.57
C ILE A 101 12.15 6.81 -14.46
N ASP A 102 11.03 6.13 -14.27
CA ASP A 102 10.97 4.66 -14.22
C ASP A 102 9.73 4.16 -14.96
N ALA A 103 9.95 3.45 -16.07
CA ALA A 103 8.89 2.94 -16.92
C ALA A 103 8.00 1.85 -16.26
N ARG A 104 8.31 1.42 -15.04
CA ARG A 104 7.49 0.50 -14.24
C ARG A 104 6.44 1.23 -13.40
N VAL A 105 6.53 2.56 -13.30
CA VAL A 105 5.60 3.40 -12.54
C VAL A 105 4.69 4.14 -13.51
N ALA A 106 3.43 4.32 -13.16
CA ALA A 106 2.46 5.06 -13.94
C ALA A 106 2.89 6.52 -14.17
N ALA A 107 2.57 7.09 -15.33
CA ALA A 107 2.75 8.52 -15.55
C ALA A 107 1.69 9.33 -14.78
N GLY A 108 2.02 10.60 -14.48
CA GLY A 108 1.10 11.53 -13.83
C GLY A 108 1.12 11.51 -12.31
N VAL A 109 2.02 10.74 -11.71
CA VAL A 109 2.34 10.80 -10.27
C VAL A 109 3.59 11.65 -10.04
N SER A 110 3.84 12.08 -8.80
CA SER A 110 5.00 12.91 -8.45
C SER A 110 6.33 12.16 -8.65
N ASP A 111 7.38 12.88 -9.01
CA ASP A 111 8.75 12.34 -9.13
C ASP A 111 9.23 11.71 -7.81
N ASP A 112 8.77 12.26 -6.69
CA ASP A 112 9.06 11.77 -5.35
C ASP A 112 8.46 10.36 -5.13
N LEU A 113 7.19 10.16 -5.51
CA LEU A 113 6.57 8.83 -5.44
C LEU A 113 7.26 7.83 -6.37
N VAL A 114 7.64 8.25 -7.60
CA VAL A 114 8.42 7.40 -8.52
C VAL A 114 9.74 7.01 -7.88
N GLY A 115 10.46 7.98 -7.29
CA GLY A 115 11.72 7.75 -6.58
C GLY A 115 11.57 6.80 -5.39
N ALA A 116 10.45 6.86 -4.67
CA ALA A 116 10.16 5.98 -3.54
C ALA A 116 9.85 4.53 -3.98
N PHE A 117 9.16 4.34 -5.11
CA PHE A 117 8.86 3.01 -5.64
C PHE A 117 10.09 2.32 -6.26
N THR A 118 10.90 3.05 -7.04
CA THR A 118 12.00 2.48 -7.85
C THR A 118 12.87 1.44 -7.11
N PRO A 119 13.36 1.68 -5.88
CA PRO A 119 14.24 0.74 -5.17
C PRO A 119 13.53 -0.51 -4.63
N VAL A 120 12.21 -0.51 -4.55
CA VAL A 120 11.43 -1.59 -3.91
C VAL A 120 10.60 -2.42 -4.89
N LEU A 121 10.52 -2.02 -6.16
CA LEU A 121 9.67 -2.69 -7.16
C LEU A 121 10.01 -4.17 -7.36
N ASP A 122 11.27 -4.57 -7.17
CA ASP A 122 11.69 -5.96 -7.34
C ASP A 122 11.41 -6.83 -6.09
N GLN A 123 10.90 -6.24 -5.01
CA GLN A 123 10.67 -6.96 -3.75
C GLN A 123 9.33 -7.69 -3.72
N ALA A 124 8.30 -7.17 -4.39
CA ALA A 124 6.97 -7.77 -4.40
C ALA A 124 6.19 -7.43 -5.68
N GLU A 125 5.56 -8.44 -6.29
CA GLU A 125 4.68 -8.27 -7.45
C GLU A 125 3.53 -7.29 -7.19
N ALA A 126 3.00 -7.28 -5.97
CA ALA A 126 1.94 -6.36 -5.59
C ALA A 126 2.39 -4.90 -5.60
N LEU A 127 3.64 -4.59 -5.22
CA LEU A 127 4.20 -3.24 -5.31
C LEU A 127 4.41 -2.82 -6.77
N GLN A 128 4.84 -3.73 -7.64
CA GLN A 128 4.93 -3.45 -9.09
C GLN A 128 3.55 -3.12 -9.66
N TRP A 129 2.53 -3.87 -9.27
CA TRP A 129 1.16 -3.63 -9.71
C TRP A 129 0.67 -2.26 -9.22
N ILE A 130 0.84 -1.94 -7.93
CA ILE A 130 0.44 -0.64 -7.34
C ILE A 130 1.16 0.51 -8.05
N ALA A 131 2.47 0.40 -8.29
CA ALA A 131 3.24 1.41 -8.99
C ALA A 131 2.76 1.62 -10.44
N ALA A 132 2.47 0.53 -11.16
CA ALA A 132 1.96 0.60 -12.54
C ALA A 132 0.55 1.19 -12.64
N HIS A 133 -0.22 1.23 -11.56
CA HIS A 133 -1.57 1.76 -11.46
C HIS A 133 -1.68 2.95 -10.50
N ALA A 134 -0.54 3.56 -10.12
CA ALA A 134 -0.51 4.58 -9.08
C ALA A 134 -1.35 5.84 -9.41
N ASN A 135 -1.58 6.12 -10.68
CA ASN A 135 -2.46 7.20 -11.15
C ASN A 135 -3.96 6.86 -11.15
N GLU A 136 -4.35 5.65 -10.77
CA GLU A 136 -5.75 5.23 -10.63
C GLU A 136 -6.29 5.49 -9.22
N TYR A 137 -5.41 5.78 -8.26
CA TYR A 137 -5.80 6.15 -6.90
C TYR A 137 -6.26 7.61 -6.82
N PRO A 138 -7.15 7.96 -5.87
CA PRO A 138 -7.64 9.33 -5.70
C PRO A 138 -6.53 10.35 -5.45
N ASN A 139 -5.49 9.91 -4.73
CA ASN A 139 -4.28 10.67 -4.41
C ASN A 139 -3.10 9.70 -4.21
N GLU A 140 -1.92 10.23 -3.84
CA GLU A 140 -0.72 9.42 -3.63
C GLU A 140 -0.64 8.76 -2.24
N ASP A 141 -1.53 9.07 -1.32
CA ASP A 141 -1.46 8.63 0.07
C ASP A 141 -1.55 7.10 0.19
N LEU A 142 -2.47 6.48 -0.57
CA LEU A 142 -2.60 5.02 -0.58
C LEU A 142 -1.39 4.31 -1.20
N PRO A 143 -0.84 4.72 -2.36
CA PRO A 143 0.45 4.22 -2.83
C PRO A 143 1.59 4.38 -1.81
N ARG A 144 1.64 5.51 -1.10
CA ARG A 144 2.63 5.75 -0.02
C ARG A 144 2.41 4.84 1.19
N LEU A 145 1.16 4.57 1.56
CA LEU A 145 0.84 3.60 2.61
C LEU A 145 1.40 2.21 2.30
N ALA A 146 1.32 1.74 1.05
CA ALA A 146 1.91 0.46 0.66
C ALA A 146 3.45 0.44 0.76
N LEU A 147 4.10 1.59 0.64
CA LEU A 147 5.55 1.73 0.79
C LEU A 147 5.99 1.78 2.26
N SER A 148 5.21 2.42 3.11
CA SER A 148 5.53 2.62 4.53
C SER A 148 5.09 1.43 5.41
N GLU A 149 3.98 0.75 5.08
CA GLU A 149 3.42 -0.35 5.87
C GLU A 149 3.19 -1.59 4.98
N PRO A 150 4.12 -2.56 5.01
CA PRO A 150 4.02 -3.76 4.19
C PRO A 150 2.74 -4.59 4.42
N ALA A 151 2.15 -4.52 5.61
CA ALA A 151 0.91 -5.20 5.93
C ALA A 151 -0.30 -4.63 5.16
N ALA A 152 -0.23 -3.36 4.73
CA ALA A 152 -1.27 -2.70 3.96
C ALA A 152 -1.20 -2.97 2.44
N ILE A 153 -0.14 -3.59 1.92
CA ILE A 153 0.07 -3.79 0.47
C ILE A 153 -1.12 -4.49 -0.19
N ALA A 154 -1.64 -5.55 0.43
CA ALA A 154 -2.77 -6.31 -0.12
C ALA A 154 -4.04 -5.45 -0.20
N PHE A 155 -4.32 -4.66 0.84
CA PHE A 155 -5.43 -3.70 0.86
C PHE A 155 -5.27 -2.63 -0.23
N VAL A 156 -4.10 -1.98 -0.30
CA VAL A 156 -3.86 -0.93 -1.30
C VAL A 156 -4.03 -1.47 -2.72
N ARG A 157 -3.51 -2.66 -3.01
CA ARG A 157 -3.71 -3.31 -4.32
C ARG A 157 -5.18 -3.55 -4.64
N ALA A 158 -5.99 -3.93 -3.65
CA ALA A 158 -7.41 -4.21 -3.84
C ALA A 158 -8.28 -2.95 -3.87
N TYR A 159 -7.80 -1.84 -3.34
CA TYR A 159 -8.57 -0.60 -3.11
C TYR A 159 -9.36 -0.09 -4.32
N PRO A 160 -8.83 -0.09 -5.57
CA PRO A 160 -9.59 0.41 -6.73
C PRO A 160 -10.92 -0.30 -6.95
N GLU A 161 -10.99 -1.59 -6.62
CA GLU A 161 -12.17 -2.44 -6.80
C GLU A 161 -13.04 -2.54 -5.53
N MET A 162 -12.60 -1.98 -4.40
CA MET A 162 -13.31 -2.09 -3.13
C MET A 162 -14.54 -1.20 -3.07
N SER A 163 -15.56 -1.67 -2.34
CA SER A 163 -16.68 -0.82 -1.91
C SER A 163 -16.17 0.30 -1.02
N LYS A 164 -16.66 1.52 -1.23
CA LYS A 164 -16.38 2.68 -0.39
C LYS A 164 -17.39 2.83 0.76
N THR A 165 -18.11 1.75 1.07
CA THR A 165 -19.08 1.68 2.17
C THR A 165 -18.56 0.73 3.22
N GLY A 166 -18.55 1.17 4.47
CA GLY A 166 -18.15 0.34 5.61
C GLY A 166 -19.08 -0.87 5.79
N SER A 167 -18.52 -1.94 6.30
CA SER A 167 -19.25 -3.16 6.68
C SER A 167 -19.04 -3.51 8.14
N ALA A 168 -19.86 -4.43 8.67
CA ALA A 168 -19.77 -4.85 10.05
C ALA A 168 -18.45 -5.61 10.31
N PHE A 169 -17.89 -5.42 11.49
CA PHE A 169 -16.79 -6.24 11.97
C PHE A 169 -17.29 -7.67 12.21
N ASP A 170 -16.62 -8.65 11.62
CA ASP A 170 -17.00 -10.07 11.69
C ASP A 170 -16.26 -10.86 12.79
N GLY A 171 -15.34 -10.19 13.50
CA GLY A 171 -14.61 -10.76 14.63
C GLY A 171 -15.43 -10.77 15.93
N SER A 172 -14.89 -11.45 16.92
CA SER A 172 -15.43 -11.44 18.31
C SER A 172 -14.49 -10.67 19.21
N VAL A 173 -15.05 -9.96 20.18
CA VAL A 173 -14.29 -9.20 21.18
C VAL A 173 -14.66 -9.66 22.59
N SER A 174 -13.69 -9.62 23.49
CA SER A 174 -13.90 -9.88 24.91
C SER A 174 -13.91 -8.56 25.67
N ARG A 175 -14.81 -8.42 26.62
CA ARG A 175 -14.80 -7.27 27.52
C ARG A 175 -13.55 -7.29 28.38
N GLY A 176 -12.86 -6.16 28.47
CA GLY A 176 -11.58 -6.01 29.15
C GLY A 176 -10.36 -6.12 28.24
N GLU A 177 -10.54 -6.53 26.99
CA GLU A 177 -9.45 -6.70 26.01
C GLU A 177 -9.75 -5.88 24.75
N ALA A 178 -8.95 -4.87 24.47
CA ALA A 178 -9.08 -4.13 23.22
C ALA A 178 -8.64 -5.03 22.05
N PRO A 179 -9.45 -5.15 20.97
CA PRO A 179 -8.99 -5.81 19.77
C PRO A 179 -7.91 -4.96 19.09
N GLN A 180 -6.95 -5.60 18.42
CA GLN A 180 -6.00 -4.88 17.59
C GLN A 180 -6.60 -4.68 16.20
N LEU A 181 -6.98 -3.46 15.86
CA LEU A 181 -7.54 -3.08 14.57
C LEU A 181 -6.58 -2.20 13.80
N TYR A 182 -6.61 -2.31 12.47
CA TYR A 182 -5.83 -1.46 11.58
C TYR A 182 -6.73 -0.61 10.69
N THR A 183 -6.27 0.57 10.32
CA THR A 183 -7.00 1.51 9.46
C THR A 183 -7.28 0.94 8.08
N TRP A 184 -6.41 0.06 7.56
CA TRP A 184 -6.51 -0.57 6.23
C TRP A 184 -7.27 -1.91 6.23
N ASP A 185 -8.07 -2.19 7.22
CA ASP A 185 -8.95 -3.37 7.21
C ASP A 185 -10.00 -3.26 6.10
N GLU A 186 -10.32 -4.38 5.44
CA GLU A 186 -11.23 -4.42 4.30
C GLU A 186 -12.66 -3.98 4.64
N HIS A 187 -13.06 -4.07 5.92
CA HIS A 187 -14.40 -3.69 6.37
C HIS A 187 -14.62 -2.17 6.42
N TRP A 188 -13.55 -1.36 6.54
CA TRP A 188 -13.68 0.09 6.69
C TRP A 188 -12.62 0.91 5.98
N GLY A 189 -11.46 0.36 5.66
CA GLY A 189 -10.31 1.13 5.18
C GLY A 189 -10.56 1.91 3.89
N ALA A 190 -11.51 1.46 3.06
CA ALA A 190 -11.82 2.13 1.79
C ALA A 190 -12.88 3.25 1.92
N VAL A 191 -13.47 3.45 3.11
CA VAL A 191 -14.44 4.53 3.36
C VAL A 191 -13.74 5.87 3.32
N ASP A 192 -14.40 6.89 2.75
CA ASP A 192 -13.89 8.26 2.77
C ASP A 192 -13.95 8.86 4.18
N TYR A 193 -12.84 9.46 4.62
CA TYR A 193 -12.73 10.16 5.89
C TYR A 193 -11.72 11.28 5.77
N ASP A 194 -12.12 12.50 6.11
CA ASP A 194 -11.30 13.72 6.04
C ASP A 194 -10.60 13.91 4.66
N GLY A 195 -11.33 13.60 3.57
CA GLY A 195 -10.87 13.81 2.20
C GLY A 195 -9.91 12.76 1.65
N SER A 196 -9.64 11.67 2.39
CA SER A 196 -8.88 10.51 1.92
C SER A 196 -9.54 9.20 2.37
N ALA A 197 -8.93 8.05 2.05
CA ALA A 197 -9.41 6.77 2.56
C ALA A 197 -9.13 6.65 4.07
N LEU A 198 -10.06 6.07 4.83
CA LEU A 198 -9.89 5.81 6.26
C LEU A 198 -8.61 5.03 6.56
N ALA A 199 -8.16 4.19 5.61
CA ALA A 199 -6.87 3.51 5.69
C ALA A 199 -5.68 4.45 5.93
N VAL A 200 -5.78 5.72 5.51
CA VAL A 200 -4.74 6.74 5.67
C VAL A 200 -5.05 7.65 6.86
N THR A 201 -6.29 8.13 6.95
CA THR A 201 -6.67 9.23 7.86
C THR A 201 -7.39 8.76 9.13
N GLY A 202 -7.74 7.46 9.22
CA GLY A 202 -8.68 6.92 10.21
C GLY A 202 -8.11 6.51 11.55
N SER A 203 -6.94 6.98 11.96
CA SER A 203 -6.31 6.54 13.22
C SER A 203 -7.16 6.82 14.45
N GLY A 204 -7.77 8.01 14.56
CA GLY A 204 -8.63 8.39 15.68
C GLY A 204 -9.89 7.51 15.81
N PRO A 205 -10.72 7.39 14.77
CA PRO A 205 -11.86 6.48 14.79
C PRO A 205 -11.48 5.03 15.08
N THR A 206 -10.35 4.55 14.56
CA THR A 206 -9.91 3.17 14.78
C THR A 206 -9.42 2.96 16.21
N ALA A 207 -8.63 3.87 16.77
CA ALA A 207 -8.21 3.82 18.17
C ALA A 207 -9.40 3.84 19.14
N LEU A 208 -10.39 4.69 18.86
CA LEU A 208 -11.61 4.73 19.65
C LEU A 208 -12.46 3.46 19.51
N ALA A 209 -12.55 2.88 18.31
CA ALA A 209 -13.24 1.61 18.09
C ALA A 209 -12.62 0.48 18.94
N MET A 210 -11.29 0.41 19.00
CA MET A 210 -10.58 -0.55 19.86
C MET A 210 -10.94 -0.36 21.33
N ALA A 211 -10.93 0.90 21.83
CA ALA A 211 -11.32 1.21 23.21
C ALA A 211 -12.79 0.86 23.47
N TYR A 212 -13.70 1.28 22.59
CA TYR A 212 -15.13 0.98 22.71
C TYR A 212 -15.42 -0.52 22.77
N MET A 213 -14.85 -1.27 21.85
CA MET A 213 -15.03 -2.72 21.78
C MET A 213 -14.46 -3.41 23.01
N GLY A 214 -13.26 -3.00 23.47
CA GLY A 214 -12.63 -3.54 24.68
C GLY A 214 -13.40 -3.24 25.95
N ILE A 215 -13.98 -2.04 26.08
CA ILE A 215 -14.76 -1.63 27.25
C ILE A 215 -16.13 -2.31 27.28
N THR A 216 -16.84 -2.30 26.15
CA THR A 216 -18.24 -2.72 26.09
C THR A 216 -18.43 -4.19 25.75
N GLY A 217 -17.45 -4.82 25.09
CA GLY A 217 -17.57 -6.16 24.48
C GLY A 217 -18.51 -6.19 23.27
N LYS A 218 -18.82 -5.02 22.67
CA LYS A 218 -19.71 -4.88 21.50
C LYS A 218 -18.91 -4.55 20.25
N THR A 219 -19.43 -4.96 19.10
CA THR A 219 -18.83 -4.69 17.78
C THR A 219 -19.71 -3.81 16.88
N ASP A 220 -20.74 -3.19 17.45
CA ASP A 220 -21.75 -2.39 16.75
C ASP A 220 -21.31 -0.94 16.46
N ARG A 221 -20.07 -0.60 16.73
CA ARG A 221 -19.43 0.67 16.38
C ARG A 221 -18.07 0.36 15.77
N THR A 222 -18.05 0.28 14.46
CA THR A 222 -16.83 0.05 13.66
C THR A 222 -16.03 1.36 13.49
N PRO A 223 -14.77 1.31 13.07
CA PRO A 223 -14.03 2.51 12.67
C PRO A 223 -14.77 3.37 11.65
N ALA A 224 -15.49 2.77 10.68
CA ALA A 224 -16.31 3.51 9.72
C ALA A 224 -17.49 4.23 10.38
N ASP A 225 -18.16 3.61 11.35
CA ASP A 225 -19.27 4.26 12.08
C ASP A 225 -18.76 5.48 12.86
N LEU A 226 -17.61 5.34 13.53
CA LEU A 226 -17.01 6.41 14.33
C LEU A 226 -16.44 7.53 13.45
N ALA A 227 -15.85 7.20 12.29
CA ALA A 227 -15.42 8.17 11.29
C ALA A 227 -16.62 9.00 10.77
N LYS A 228 -17.75 8.32 10.51
CA LYS A 228 -18.98 9.01 10.13
C LYS A 228 -19.47 9.95 11.26
N MET A 229 -19.42 9.50 12.51
CA MET A 229 -19.82 10.34 13.66
C MET A 229 -18.90 11.59 13.77
N ALA A 230 -17.59 11.44 13.58
CA ALA A 230 -16.66 12.56 13.60
C ALA A 230 -16.94 13.55 12.45
N THR A 231 -17.23 13.06 11.26
CA THR A 231 -17.61 13.87 10.10
C THR A 231 -18.92 14.62 10.34
N ASP A 232 -19.96 13.93 10.83
CA ASP A 232 -21.28 14.51 11.11
C ASP A 232 -21.21 15.63 12.17
N LYS A 233 -20.27 15.51 13.12
CA LYS A 233 -19.99 16.51 14.16
C LYS A 233 -19.00 17.60 13.72
N GLN A 234 -18.47 17.53 12.50
CA GLN A 234 -17.43 18.45 11.97
C GLN A 234 -16.15 18.42 12.82
N MET A 235 -15.78 17.24 13.30
CA MET A 235 -14.59 16.97 14.12
C MET A 235 -13.58 16.06 13.43
N ALA A 236 -13.79 15.77 12.13
CA ALA A 236 -12.76 15.26 11.23
C ALA A 236 -11.85 16.42 10.84
N GLY A 237 -10.52 16.25 10.96
CA GLY A 237 -9.53 17.27 10.63
C GLY A 237 -8.38 17.35 11.62
N GLY A 238 -7.53 18.37 11.44
CA GLY A 238 -6.28 18.53 12.19
C GLY A 238 -5.13 17.70 11.61
N GLU A 239 -3.99 17.72 12.27
CA GLU A 239 -2.79 16.98 11.81
C GLU A 239 -2.97 15.46 11.92
N SER A 240 -3.78 15.00 12.88
CA SER A 240 -4.12 13.59 13.11
C SER A 240 -5.49 13.20 12.55
N HIS A 241 -6.09 14.03 11.70
CA HIS A 241 -7.37 13.84 11.01
C HIS A 241 -8.61 13.65 11.93
N THR A 242 -8.45 13.77 13.24
CA THR A 242 -9.53 13.67 14.22
C THR A 242 -9.21 14.60 15.37
N THR A 243 -10.05 15.61 15.59
CA THR A 243 -9.82 16.55 16.69
C THR A 243 -10.03 15.89 18.06
N ALA A 244 -9.26 16.30 19.04
CA ALA A 244 -9.30 15.73 20.40
C ALA A 244 -10.69 15.86 21.06
N GLU A 245 -11.43 16.92 20.76
CA GLU A 245 -12.77 17.17 21.28
C GLU A 245 -13.79 16.11 20.82
N PHE A 246 -13.51 15.40 19.73
CA PHE A 246 -14.38 14.34 19.27
C PHE A 246 -14.64 13.30 20.36
N PHE A 247 -13.59 12.87 21.05
CA PHE A 247 -13.68 11.78 22.03
C PHE A 247 -14.59 12.11 23.21
N THR A 248 -14.55 13.35 23.71
CA THR A 248 -15.43 13.79 24.78
C THR A 248 -16.86 14.08 24.29
N SER A 249 -17.01 14.49 23.01
CA SER A 249 -18.32 14.84 22.44
C SER A 249 -19.26 13.68 22.27
N ILE A 250 -18.76 12.43 22.26
CA ILE A 250 -19.53 11.20 21.98
C ILE A 250 -19.64 10.25 23.17
N GLU A 251 -19.17 10.65 24.35
CA GLU A 251 -19.20 9.84 25.57
C GLU A 251 -20.58 9.22 25.80
N LYS A 252 -21.65 10.06 25.85
CA LYS A 252 -23.00 9.60 26.10
C LYS A 252 -23.55 8.68 25.02
N GLU A 253 -23.21 8.93 23.76
CA GLU A 253 -23.66 8.12 22.61
C GLU A 253 -23.08 6.73 22.65
N LEU A 254 -21.85 6.60 23.19
CA LEU A 254 -21.13 5.34 23.29
C LEU A 254 -21.25 4.65 24.66
N GLY A 255 -21.76 5.34 25.67
CA GLY A 255 -21.79 4.87 27.08
C GLY A 255 -20.35 4.75 27.62
N LEU A 256 -19.50 5.68 27.26
CA LEU A 256 -18.14 5.79 27.74
C LEU A 256 -17.97 6.99 28.65
N TYR A 257 -16.93 6.98 29.46
CA TYR A 257 -16.40 8.12 30.19
C TYR A 257 -15.01 8.41 29.66
N VAL A 258 -14.74 9.65 29.27
CA VAL A 258 -13.47 10.09 28.65
C VAL A 258 -12.90 11.22 29.47
N HIS A 259 -11.73 11.03 30.04
CA HIS A 259 -11.09 12.03 30.90
C HIS A 259 -9.72 12.42 30.34
N HIS A 260 -9.50 13.73 30.19
CA HIS A 260 -8.24 14.29 29.74
C HIS A 260 -7.18 14.27 30.85
N TYR A 261 -5.96 13.90 30.51
CA TYR A 261 -4.78 13.99 31.36
C TYR A 261 -3.64 14.69 30.62
N GLU A 262 -2.81 15.40 31.39
CA GLU A 262 -1.53 15.85 30.86
C GLU A 262 -0.63 14.62 30.59
N PRO A 263 0.13 14.60 29.46
CA PRO A 263 0.97 13.47 29.13
C PRO A 263 2.06 13.21 30.18
N ASP A 264 1.94 12.09 30.87
CA ASP A 264 2.91 11.61 31.86
C ASP A 264 2.95 10.07 31.92
N GLY A 265 4.16 9.52 31.98
CA GLY A 265 4.36 8.08 31.93
C GLY A 265 3.85 7.34 33.19
N ASP A 266 3.98 7.93 34.37
CA ASP A 266 3.49 7.33 35.62
C ASP A 266 1.96 7.38 35.63
N THR A 267 1.35 8.44 35.12
CA THR A 267 -0.13 8.58 34.93
C THR A 267 -0.67 7.52 33.97
N ILE A 268 0.05 7.21 32.87
CA ILE A 268 -0.37 6.15 31.91
C ILE A 268 -0.53 4.82 32.67
N THR A 269 0.46 4.41 33.46
CA THR A 269 0.41 3.15 34.20
C THR A 269 -0.66 3.15 35.28
N GLU A 270 -0.79 4.24 36.05
CA GLU A 270 -1.84 4.38 37.09
C GLU A 270 -3.26 4.25 36.49
N VAL A 271 -3.49 4.86 35.33
CA VAL A 271 -4.78 4.79 34.64
C VAL A 271 -5.06 3.38 34.10
N LEU A 272 -4.06 2.70 33.54
CA LEU A 272 -4.20 1.32 33.06
C LEU A 272 -4.52 0.33 34.19
N ASP A 273 -3.94 0.50 35.38
CA ASP A 273 -4.21 -0.32 36.58
C ASP A 273 -5.67 -0.22 37.02
N SER A 274 -6.35 0.88 36.69
CA SER A 274 -7.78 1.05 36.95
C SER A 274 -8.71 0.29 35.98
N GLY A 275 -8.13 -0.44 34.99
CA GLY A 275 -8.89 -1.19 33.99
C GLY A 275 -9.46 -0.32 32.87
N THR A 276 -8.82 0.81 32.59
CA THR A 276 -9.16 1.73 31.51
C THR A 276 -8.20 1.56 30.34
N PHE A 277 -8.50 2.17 29.18
CA PHE A 277 -7.60 2.33 28.06
C PHE A 277 -7.16 3.79 27.95
N VAL A 278 -5.98 4.04 27.37
CA VAL A 278 -5.50 5.40 27.17
C VAL A 278 -5.39 5.68 25.66
N LEU A 279 -6.18 6.62 25.15
CA LEU A 279 -6.03 7.19 23.82
C LEU A 279 -4.96 8.27 23.87
N VAL A 280 -4.01 8.23 22.94
CA VAL A 280 -2.91 9.19 22.87
C VAL A 280 -2.80 9.72 21.45
N GLU A 281 -2.84 11.03 21.30
CA GLU A 281 -2.42 11.69 20.07
C GLU A 281 -0.90 11.85 20.10
N VAL A 282 -0.21 11.24 19.16
CA VAL A 282 1.25 11.30 19.06
C VAL A 282 1.69 12.25 17.97
N ARG A 283 2.82 12.93 18.24
CA ARG A 283 3.44 13.84 17.27
C ARG A 283 4.05 13.09 16.11
N ALA A 284 4.08 13.75 14.96
CA ALA A 284 4.88 13.32 13.83
C ALA A 284 6.36 13.08 14.23
N ASP A 285 7.03 12.19 13.49
CA ASP A 285 8.44 11.83 13.70
C ASP A 285 8.76 11.24 15.09
N THR A 286 7.76 10.65 15.76
CA THR A 286 7.94 9.97 17.05
C THR A 286 7.79 8.45 16.95
N LEU A 287 6.56 7.95 16.84
CA LEU A 287 6.29 6.51 16.65
C LEU A 287 6.29 6.15 15.16
N THR A 288 5.72 7.02 14.35
CA THR A 288 5.67 6.97 12.88
C THR A 288 5.96 8.38 12.31
N PRO A 289 6.14 8.52 11.00
CA PRO A 289 6.38 9.82 10.39
C PRO A 289 5.23 10.83 10.58
N GLU A 290 3.98 10.35 10.61
CA GLU A 290 2.80 11.21 10.68
C GLU A 290 2.24 11.30 12.09
N ALA A 291 1.62 12.45 12.43
CA ALA A 291 0.86 12.59 13.66
C ALA A 291 -0.41 11.74 13.58
N HIS A 292 -0.73 11.00 14.64
CA HIS A 292 -1.88 10.10 14.63
C HIS A 292 -2.31 9.69 16.04
N TRP A 293 -3.43 8.98 16.13
CA TRP A 293 -3.96 8.45 17.39
C TRP A 293 -3.57 7.00 17.58
N VAL A 294 -3.16 6.65 18.80
CA VAL A 294 -2.89 5.29 19.25
C VAL A 294 -3.68 4.98 20.53
N ILE A 295 -3.79 3.70 20.87
CA ILE A 295 -4.34 3.26 22.15
C ILE A 295 -3.27 2.53 22.96
N VAL A 296 -3.07 2.91 24.21
CA VAL A 296 -2.33 2.11 25.20
C VAL A 296 -3.31 1.14 25.81
N ALA A 297 -3.10 -0.16 25.58
CA ALA A 297 -4.08 -1.21 25.84
C ALA A 297 -3.88 -1.88 27.19
N TYR A 298 -2.65 -2.09 27.61
CA TYR A 298 -2.34 -2.70 28.91
C TYR A 298 -0.87 -2.51 29.29
N GLU A 299 -0.57 -2.70 30.57
CA GLU A 299 0.79 -2.79 31.10
C GLU A 299 1.23 -4.25 31.20
N ASN A 300 2.50 -4.50 30.88
CA ASN A 300 3.15 -5.80 31.04
C ASN A 300 3.73 -5.92 32.48
N GLU A 301 3.99 -7.14 32.95
CA GLU A 301 4.59 -7.43 34.25
C GLU A 301 5.92 -6.70 34.54
N ASN A 302 6.64 -6.26 33.50
CA ASN A 302 7.91 -5.56 33.60
C ASN A 302 7.79 -4.03 33.59
N GLY A 303 6.58 -3.48 33.67
CA GLY A 303 6.33 -2.04 33.65
C GLY A 303 6.34 -1.39 32.25
N SER A 304 6.55 -2.18 31.19
CA SER A 304 6.37 -1.68 29.82
C SER A 304 4.89 -1.74 29.43
N VAL A 305 4.49 -0.90 28.48
CA VAL A 305 3.10 -0.88 27.99
C VAL A 305 2.98 -1.45 26.58
N ARG A 306 1.82 -2.00 26.29
CA ARG A 306 1.42 -2.40 24.94
C ARG A 306 0.61 -1.28 24.29
N VAL A 307 1.13 -0.81 23.18
CA VAL A 307 0.44 0.16 22.31
C VAL A 307 -0.16 -0.59 21.13
N TYR A 308 -1.41 -0.35 20.82
CA TYR A 308 -2.01 -0.72 19.56
C TYR A 308 -2.10 0.52 18.69
N ASP A 309 -1.27 0.53 17.67
CA ASP A 309 -1.20 1.58 16.68
C ASP A 309 -2.00 1.16 15.46
N PRO A 310 -3.10 1.85 15.14
CA PRO A 310 -3.93 1.48 14.00
C PRO A 310 -3.25 1.70 12.64
N THR A 311 -2.09 2.41 12.63
CA THR A 311 -1.36 2.73 11.39
C THR A 311 -0.04 1.98 11.26
N SER A 312 0.39 1.19 12.26
CA SER A 312 1.67 0.49 12.23
C SER A 312 1.68 -0.85 12.97
N VAL A 313 1.97 -1.91 12.23
CA VAL A 313 2.21 -3.23 12.81
C VAL A 313 3.49 -3.22 13.66
N SER A 314 4.52 -2.53 13.21
CA SER A 314 5.82 -2.50 13.89
C SER A 314 5.75 -1.85 15.27
N VAL A 315 4.94 -0.81 15.43
CA VAL A 315 4.66 -0.15 16.71
C VAL A 315 3.84 -1.08 17.61
N SER A 316 2.81 -1.73 17.07
CA SER A 316 1.89 -2.59 17.83
C SER A 316 2.50 -3.90 18.33
N THR A 317 3.58 -4.38 17.71
CA THR A 317 4.15 -5.70 18.04
C THR A 317 5.22 -5.67 19.13
N ARG A 318 5.71 -4.51 19.53
CA ARG A 318 6.75 -4.37 20.56
C ARG A 318 6.23 -3.71 21.84
N PRO A 319 6.85 -3.98 23.01
CA PRO A 319 6.58 -3.24 24.23
C PRO A 319 7.22 -1.85 24.18
N TRP A 320 6.64 -0.91 24.90
CA TRP A 320 7.10 0.48 25.00
C TRP A 320 7.31 0.90 26.45
N ASP A 321 8.26 1.79 26.68
CA ASP A 321 8.38 2.51 27.95
C ASP A 321 7.26 3.57 28.00
N PRO A 322 6.39 3.60 29.04
CA PRO A 322 5.33 4.58 29.16
C PRO A 322 5.84 6.04 29.09
N LYS A 323 7.06 6.32 29.55
CA LYS A 323 7.68 7.65 29.44
C LYS A 323 8.01 8.02 27.99
N THR A 324 8.33 7.03 27.16
CA THR A 324 8.51 7.25 25.71
C THR A 324 7.18 7.65 25.06
N ILE A 325 6.07 6.98 25.40
CA ILE A 325 4.74 7.31 24.89
C ILE A 325 4.31 8.69 25.36
N ALA A 326 4.46 9.00 26.66
CA ALA A 326 4.15 10.32 27.20
C ALA A 326 4.98 11.42 26.52
N SER A 327 6.26 11.16 26.25
CA SER A 327 7.14 12.12 25.54
C SER A 327 6.71 12.34 24.10
N ALA A 328 6.10 11.36 23.42
CA ALA A 328 5.57 11.46 22.07
C ALA A 328 4.19 12.15 22.03
N ALA A 329 3.46 12.16 23.13
CA ALA A 329 2.07 12.61 23.19
C ALA A 329 1.92 14.13 23.00
N ILE A 330 0.91 14.52 22.22
CA ILE A 330 0.34 15.85 22.16
C ILE A 330 -0.69 16.01 23.30
N THR A 331 -1.57 15.03 23.40
CA THR A 331 -2.64 14.95 24.42
C THR A 331 -2.96 13.48 24.70
N MET A 332 -3.56 13.20 25.85
CA MET A 332 -4.01 11.87 26.20
C MET A 332 -5.34 11.86 26.96
N TYR A 333 -6.11 10.79 26.77
CA TYR A 333 -7.41 10.58 27.37
C TYR A 333 -7.53 9.17 27.95
N ALA A 334 -7.91 9.06 29.20
CA ALA A 334 -8.37 7.81 29.76
C ALA A 334 -9.81 7.53 29.32
N VAL A 335 -10.07 6.30 28.91
CA VAL A 335 -11.39 5.87 28.45
C VAL A 335 -11.85 4.66 29.26
N SER A 336 -13.01 4.75 29.88
CA SER A 336 -13.64 3.70 30.67
C SER A 336 -15.12 3.57 30.38
N ALA A 337 -15.77 2.58 30.99
CA ALA A 337 -17.22 2.51 30.96
C ALA A 337 -17.83 3.69 31.79
N SER A 338 -18.88 4.31 31.25
CA SER A 338 -19.66 5.22 32.09
C SER A 338 -20.27 4.43 33.24
N GLU A 339 -20.23 5.00 34.46
CA GLU A 339 -21.01 4.44 35.57
C GLU A 339 -22.49 4.45 35.16
N SER A 340 -23.12 3.28 35.15
CA SER A 340 -24.56 3.19 34.92
C SER A 340 -25.25 3.85 36.12
N GLU A 341 -25.94 4.98 35.88
CA GLU A 341 -26.90 5.52 36.85
C GLU A 341 -27.95 4.49 37.29
#